data_5cbef2654a46c38d3e83ea0a3d33fb8c
#
_entry.id   5cbef2654a46c38d3e83ea0a3d33fb8c
#
_cell.length_a   1.000
_cell.length_b   1.000
_cell.length_c   1.000
_cell.angle_alpha   90.00
_cell.angle_beta   90.00
_cell.angle_gamma   90.00
#
_symmetry.space_group_name_H-M   'P 1'
#
loop_
_entity.id
_entity.type
_entity.pdbx_description
1 polymer ?
#
loop_
_entity_poly.entity_id
_entity_poly.type
_entity_poly.pdbx_seq_one_letter_code
_entity_poly.pdbx_strand_id
1 'polypeptide(L)'
;MKSFFIGKYEIKLPIIQGGMGVGVSLNGLASAVANEGGVGVISAAGLGLLYPEYRGSYPEKCIYGLGQEIRKAREKTYGVIGVNIMVALSNFSDMVRTAIAEKADVIFAGAGLPLDLPSYLTTDSKTQLVPIVSSSRAARLICEKWSANYGYLPDAIVVEGPKAGGHLGFKNEQIEDEHYSLEHLIPEVVEVARSYAGRKGIPVIAAGGIATGEDIARFMALGASAVQMGSIFVPTEECDASVKFKHMITSLISSLCFVSLSSISQGETDVRILYLLSVSGKM
;
A
#
# COMPACT_ATOMS: atom_id res chain seq x y z
N MET A 1 -1.63 -19.42 2.81
CA MET A 1 -2.59 -18.29 2.80
C MET A 1 -3.49 -18.43 1.57
N LYS A 2 -4.75 -17.97 1.64
CA LYS A 2 -5.67 -18.02 0.49
C LYS A 2 -5.47 -16.76 -0.36
N SER A 3 -5.57 -16.89 -1.70
CA SER A 3 -5.62 -15.75 -2.62
C SER A 3 -6.88 -14.91 -2.36
N PHE A 4 -6.84 -13.63 -2.72
CA PHE A 4 -8.00 -12.73 -2.70
C PHE A 4 -8.02 -11.88 -3.97
N PHE A 5 -9.08 -11.10 -4.17
CA PHE A 5 -9.23 -10.27 -5.36
C PHE A 5 -9.30 -8.79 -4.99
N ILE A 6 -8.61 -7.95 -5.77
CA ILE A 6 -8.84 -6.50 -5.83
C ILE A 6 -9.52 -6.24 -7.18
N GLY A 7 -10.83 -6.01 -7.15
CA GLY A 7 -11.63 -5.96 -8.36
C GLY A 7 -11.47 -7.22 -9.20
N LYS A 8 -10.87 -7.10 -10.38
CA LYS A 8 -10.63 -8.24 -11.30
C LYS A 8 -9.27 -8.93 -11.13
N TYR A 9 -8.35 -8.35 -10.34
CA TYR A 9 -7.00 -8.90 -10.17
C TYR A 9 -6.97 -9.91 -9.01
N GLU A 10 -6.55 -11.13 -9.30
CA GLU A 10 -6.24 -12.13 -8.29
C GLU A 10 -4.88 -11.86 -7.68
N ILE A 11 -4.84 -11.75 -6.36
CA ILE A 11 -3.62 -11.59 -5.57
C ILE A 11 -3.32 -12.92 -4.90
N LYS A 12 -2.29 -13.60 -5.39
CA LYS A 12 -1.92 -14.95 -4.93
C LYS A 12 -1.40 -14.95 -3.49
N LEU A 13 -0.60 -13.94 -3.15
CA LEU A 13 -0.08 -13.74 -1.80
C LEU A 13 -0.77 -12.51 -1.21
N PRO A 14 -1.54 -12.63 -0.10
CA PRO A 14 -2.33 -11.54 0.45
C PRO A 14 -1.46 -10.51 1.20
N ILE A 15 -0.43 -10.02 0.52
CA ILE A 15 0.52 -9.02 0.99
C ILE A 15 0.60 -7.89 -0.01
N ILE A 16 0.41 -6.68 0.49
CA ILE A 16 0.60 -5.44 -0.25
C ILE A 16 1.86 -4.76 0.32
N GLN A 17 2.82 -4.44 -0.53
CA GLN A 17 3.91 -3.59 -0.13
C GLN A 17 3.42 -2.13 -0.14
N GLY A 18 3.38 -1.48 1.01
CA GLY A 18 2.90 -0.11 1.15
C GLY A 18 3.79 0.89 0.41
N GLY A 19 3.18 1.86 -0.24
CA GLY A 19 3.91 2.91 -0.95
C GLY A 19 4.66 3.83 0.01
N MET A 20 5.99 3.83 -0.03
CA MET A 20 6.87 4.64 0.80
C MET A 20 7.60 5.70 -0.05
N GLY A 21 7.37 6.98 0.23
CA GLY A 21 8.11 8.11 -0.35
C GLY A 21 9.31 8.48 0.53
N VAL A 22 10.30 9.23 0.06
CA VAL A 22 10.62 9.59 -1.32
C VAL A 22 11.73 8.66 -1.77
N GLY A 23 11.57 8.01 -2.95
CA GLY A 23 12.63 7.16 -3.50
C GLY A 23 12.83 5.82 -2.76
N VAL A 24 11.88 5.39 -1.91
CA VAL A 24 11.93 4.11 -1.18
C VAL A 24 11.19 3.03 -1.95
N SER A 25 9.97 3.31 -2.40
CA SER A 25 9.15 2.38 -3.18
C SER A 25 9.04 2.87 -4.62
N LEU A 26 9.90 2.39 -5.48
CA LEU A 26 9.88 2.67 -6.92
C LEU A 26 9.69 1.36 -7.71
N ASN A 27 10.15 1.36 -8.95
CA ASN A 27 10.00 0.22 -9.85
C ASN A 27 10.73 -1.05 -9.38
N GLY A 28 11.85 -0.94 -8.69
CA GLY A 28 12.64 -2.08 -8.19
C GLY A 28 11.84 -2.90 -7.17
N LEU A 29 11.51 -2.27 -6.05
CA LEU A 29 10.74 -2.92 -4.98
C LEU A 29 9.37 -3.38 -5.45
N ALA A 30 8.64 -2.50 -6.17
CA ALA A 30 7.30 -2.83 -6.62
C ALA A 30 7.28 -4.05 -7.56
N SER A 31 8.19 -4.12 -8.52
CA SER A 31 8.23 -5.27 -9.44
C SER A 31 8.64 -6.57 -8.74
N ALA A 32 9.55 -6.51 -7.77
CA ALA A 32 9.97 -7.68 -7.01
C ALA A 32 8.82 -8.28 -6.20
N VAL A 33 8.07 -7.45 -5.46
CA VAL A 33 6.88 -7.92 -4.71
C VAL A 33 5.80 -8.46 -5.64
N ALA A 34 5.58 -7.82 -6.77
CA ALA A 34 4.60 -8.27 -7.77
C ALA A 34 4.97 -9.62 -8.39
N ASN A 35 6.27 -9.89 -8.61
CA ASN A 35 6.77 -11.18 -9.11
C ASN A 35 6.53 -12.33 -8.13
N GLU A 36 6.52 -12.05 -6.82
CA GLU A 36 6.20 -13.03 -5.79
C GLU A 36 4.67 -13.25 -5.59
N GLY A 37 3.84 -12.56 -6.37
CA GLY A 37 2.39 -12.71 -6.36
C GLY A 37 1.67 -11.84 -5.32
N GLY A 38 2.37 -10.92 -4.68
CA GLY A 38 1.80 -9.82 -3.89
C GLY A 38 1.41 -8.62 -4.76
N VAL A 39 1.10 -7.49 -4.13
CA VAL A 39 0.91 -6.21 -4.81
C VAL A 39 2.11 -5.31 -4.54
N GLY A 40 2.88 -5.01 -5.58
CA GLY A 40 3.96 -4.04 -5.49
C GLY A 40 3.46 -2.63 -5.74
N VAL A 41 3.82 -1.67 -4.89
CA VAL A 41 3.25 -0.33 -4.93
C VAL A 41 4.32 0.74 -5.08
N ILE A 42 4.20 1.53 -6.15
CA ILE A 42 5.03 2.70 -6.40
C ILE A 42 4.46 3.89 -5.62
N SER A 43 5.31 4.60 -4.88
CA SER A 43 4.92 5.85 -4.22
C SER A 43 5.01 7.04 -5.17
N ALA A 44 3.90 7.75 -5.34
CA ALA A 44 3.87 8.97 -6.15
C ALA A 44 4.47 10.20 -5.45
N ALA A 45 4.78 10.08 -4.14
CA ALA A 45 5.28 11.20 -3.36
C ALA A 45 6.72 11.57 -3.72
N GLY A 46 6.93 12.84 -4.05
CA GLY A 46 8.25 13.42 -4.25
C GLY A 46 8.98 13.00 -5.52
N LEU A 47 8.33 12.34 -6.47
CA LEU A 47 8.95 11.81 -7.69
C LEU A 47 9.69 12.89 -8.51
N GLY A 48 9.20 14.15 -8.51
CA GLY A 48 9.87 15.24 -9.20
C GLY A 48 11.30 15.53 -8.74
N LEU A 49 11.65 15.13 -7.50
CA LEU A 49 13.01 15.25 -6.97
C LEU A 49 13.98 14.22 -7.55
N LEU A 50 13.45 13.10 -8.05
CA LEU A 50 14.23 11.97 -8.56
C LEU A 50 14.56 12.11 -10.06
N TYR A 51 13.94 13.08 -10.75
CA TYR A 51 14.13 13.36 -12.17
C TYR A 51 14.56 14.82 -12.40
N PRO A 52 15.69 15.27 -11.82
CA PRO A 52 16.16 16.64 -11.92
C PRO A 52 16.50 17.05 -13.36
N GLU A 53 16.90 16.09 -14.21
CA GLU A 53 17.27 16.27 -15.61
C GLU A 53 16.07 16.60 -16.51
N TYR A 54 14.86 16.24 -16.12
CA TYR A 54 13.66 16.57 -16.89
C TYR A 54 13.41 18.09 -16.84
N ARG A 55 13.29 18.71 -18.02
CA ARG A 55 13.02 20.15 -18.14
C ARG A 55 11.53 20.41 -17.98
N GLY A 56 11.14 21.04 -16.89
CA GLY A 56 9.74 21.36 -16.58
C GLY A 56 9.57 21.83 -15.14
N SER A 57 8.36 22.24 -14.81
CA SER A 57 7.95 22.57 -13.45
C SER A 57 7.97 21.32 -12.55
N TYR A 58 7.94 21.51 -11.23
CA TYR A 58 7.91 20.40 -10.29
C TYR A 58 6.72 19.43 -10.50
N PRO A 59 5.47 19.89 -10.73
CA PRO A 59 4.37 19.00 -11.08
C PRO A 59 4.64 18.18 -12.35
N GLU A 60 5.17 18.81 -13.42
CA GLU A 60 5.50 18.09 -14.66
C GLU A 60 6.60 17.04 -14.44
N LYS A 61 7.58 17.31 -13.59
CA LYS A 61 8.60 16.32 -13.18
C LYS A 61 7.97 15.15 -12.42
N CYS A 62 6.97 15.40 -11.58
CA CYS A 62 6.26 14.35 -10.88
C CYS A 62 5.46 13.45 -11.85
N ILE A 63 4.74 14.05 -12.78
CA ILE A 63 3.99 13.35 -13.84
C ILE A 63 4.94 12.47 -14.66
N TYR A 64 6.03 13.06 -15.15
CA TYR A 64 7.04 12.35 -15.92
C TYR A 64 7.65 11.18 -15.12
N GLY A 65 8.04 11.45 -13.87
CA GLY A 65 8.65 10.46 -12.98
C GLY A 65 7.71 9.29 -12.71
N LEU A 66 6.43 9.54 -12.43
CA LEU A 66 5.46 8.48 -12.22
C LEU A 66 5.29 7.61 -13.46
N GLY A 67 5.17 8.21 -14.64
CA GLY A 67 5.10 7.47 -15.90
C GLY A 67 6.33 6.59 -16.12
N GLN A 68 7.53 7.12 -15.84
CA GLN A 68 8.77 6.35 -15.97
C GLN A 68 8.82 5.16 -15.00
N GLU A 69 8.44 5.38 -13.74
CA GLU A 69 8.47 4.31 -12.74
C GLU A 69 7.49 3.19 -13.05
N ILE A 70 6.28 3.51 -13.53
CA ILE A 70 5.29 2.49 -13.93
C ILE A 70 5.80 1.69 -15.13
N ARG A 71 6.35 2.36 -16.17
CA ARG A 71 6.89 1.66 -17.37
C ARG A 71 8.04 0.75 -17.00
N LYS A 72 9.02 1.23 -16.21
CA LYS A 72 10.15 0.42 -15.73
C LYS A 72 9.69 -0.79 -14.90
N ALA A 73 8.64 -0.64 -14.09
CA ALA A 73 8.08 -1.77 -13.36
C ALA A 73 7.47 -2.79 -14.32
N ARG A 74 6.73 -2.34 -15.36
CA ARG A 74 6.13 -3.20 -16.37
C ARG A 74 7.14 -3.98 -17.24
N GLU A 75 8.34 -3.44 -17.42
CA GLU A 75 9.45 -4.15 -18.08
C GLU A 75 9.96 -5.33 -17.24
N LYS A 76 9.75 -5.29 -15.90
CA LYS A 76 10.30 -6.26 -14.94
C LYS A 76 9.26 -7.29 -14.46
N THR A 77 7.96 -7.00 -14.61
CA THR A 77 6.89 -7.84 -14.05
C THR A 77 5.60 -7.80 -14.86
N TYR A 78 4.91 -8.96 -14.89
CA TYR A 78 3.51 -9.09 -15.29
C TYR A 78 2.57 -9.14 -14.08
N GLY A 79 3.10 -9.05 -12.85
CA GLY A 79 2.31 -9.04 -11.62
C GLY A 79 1.57 -7.73 -11.39
N VAL A 80 0.86 -7.64 -10.29
CA VAL A 80 -0.01 -6.50 -9.97
C VAL A 80 0.81 -5.33 -9.43
N ILE A 81 0.77 -4.20 -10.15
CA ILE A 81 1.43 -2.95 -9.78
C ILE A 81 0.40 -1.91 -9.36
N GLY A 82 0.53 -1.47 -8.12
CA GLY A 82 -0.20 -0.35 -7.56
C GLY A 82 0.57 0.96 -7.57
N VAL A 83 -0.15 2.06 -7.41
CA VAL A 83 0.41 3.40 -7.16
C VAL A 83 -0.25 3.98 -5.91
N ASN A 84 0.55 4.42 -4.96
CA ASN A 84 0.06 5.16 -3.79
C ASN A 84 0.10 6.65 -4.06
N ILE A 85 -1.06 7.33 -3.91
CA ILE A 85 -1.22 8.75 -4.19
C ILE A 85 -1.89 9.43 -2.99
N MET A 86 -1.26 10.44 -2.43
CA MET A 86 -1.81 11.22 -1.32
C MET A 86 -2.81 12.25 -1.84
N VAL A 87 -4.03 12.24 -1.30
CA VAL A 87 -5.11 13.20 -1.65
C VAL A 87 -4.69 14.65 -1.35
N ALA A 88 -3.91 14.86 -0.29
CA ALA A 88 -3.43 16.18 0.12
C ALA A 88 -2.41 16.82 -0.85
N LEU A 89 -1.91 16.10 -1.86
CA LEU A 89 -1.00 16.67 -2.84
C LEU A 89 -1.72 17.64 -3.78
N SER A 90 -1.12 18.79 -4.03
CA SER A 90 -1.67 19.81 -4.95
C SER A 90 -1.82 19.30 -6.40
N ASN A 91 -1.03 18.31 -6.81
CA ASN A 91 -1.08 17.66 -8.11
C ASN A 91 -1.77 16.28 -8.09
N PHE A 92 -2.62 16.01 -7.09
CA PHE A 92 -3.33 14.73 -6.95
C PHE A 92 -4.01 14.28 -8.24
N SER A 93 -4.81 15.17 -8.84
CA SER A 93 -5.54 14.89 -10.08
C SER A 93 -4.64 14.44 -11.23
N ASP A 94 -3.51 15.11 -11.40
CA ASP A 94 -2.55 14.80 -12.47
C ASP A 94 -1.88 13.45 -12.23
N MET A 95 -1.55 13.15 -10.96
CA MET A 95 -0.96 11.86 -10.59
C MET A 95 -1.94 10.72 -10.82
N VAL A 96 -3.23 10.90 -10.48
CA VAL A 96 -4.27 9.90 -10.75
C VAL A 96 -4.43 9.65 -12.25
N ARG A 97 -4.56 10.74 -13.05
CA ARG A 97 -4.66 10.62 -14.51
C ARG A 97 -3.45 9.93 -15.12
N THR A 98 -2.26 10.25 -14.64
CA THR A 98 -1.01 9.61 -15.10
C THR A 98 -1.01 8.12 -14.77
N ALA A 99 -1.36 7.74 -13.55
CA ALA A 99 -1.41 6.33 -13.14
C ALA A 99 -2.40 5.53 -14.01
N ILE A 100 -3.56 6.10 -14.31
CA ILE A 100 -4.56 5.48 -15.20
C ILE A 100 -4.04 5.37 -16.64
N ALA A 101 -3.47 6.46 -17.18
CA ALA A 101 -2.93 6.49 -18.56
C ALA A 101 -1.78 5.48 -18.74
N GLU A 102 -0.91 5.33 -17.75
CA GLU A 102 0.20 4.37 -17.73
C GLU A 102 -0.24 2.95 -17.31
N LYS A 103 -1.56 2.75 -17.15
CA LYS A 103 -2.18 1.42 -16.87
C LYS A 103 -1.68 0.78 -15.57
N ALA A 104 -1.54 1.57 -14.50
CA ALA A 104 -1.41 1.00 -13.16
C ALA A 104 -2.62 0.13 -12.85
N ASP A 105 -2.42 -1.04 -12.24
CA ASP A 105 -3.52 -1.96 -11.94
C ASP A 105 -4.39 -1.47 -10.80
N VAL A 106 -3.78 -0.83 -9.80
CA VAL A 106 -4.46 -0.37 -8.58
C VAL A 106 -3.98 1.03 -8.20
N ILE A 107 -4.89 1.91 -7.80
CA ILE A 107 -4.58 3.16 -7.14
C ILE A 107 -4.97 3.05 -5.66
N PHE A 108 -4.00 3.22 -4.78
CA PHE A 108 -4.19 3.37 -3.34
C PHE A 108 -4.20 4.87 -3.01
N ALA A 109 -5.31 5.39 -2.52
CA ALA A 109 -5.47 6.82 -2.24
C ALA A 109 -5.75 7.07 -0.77
N GLY A 110 -4.90 7.86 -0.11
CA GLY A 110 -4.97 8.19 1.32
C GLY A 110 -4.45 9.59 1.63
N ALA A 111 -4.14 9.88 2.89
CA ALA A 111 -3.80 11.22 3.37
C ALA A 111 -4.90 12.25 2.99
N GLY A 112 -6.14 11.91 3.29
CA GLY A 112 -7.38 12.58 2.95
C GLY A 112 -8.41 11.60 2.38
N LEU A 113 -9.67 12.00 2.28
CA LEU A 113 -10.74 11.18 1.74
C LEU A 113 -10.84 11.38 0.22
N PRO A 114 -10.61 10.35 -0.61
CA PRO A 114 -10.63 10.45 -2.07
C PRO A 114 -12.08 10.38 -2.61
N LEU A 115 -12.94 11.34 -2.23
CA LEU A 115 -14.38 11.27 -2.51
C LEU A 115 -14.71 11.28 -4.00
N ASP A 116 -13.87 11.91 -4.83
CA ASP A 116 -14.10 12.08 -6.27
C ASP A 116 -13.20 11.16 -7.11
N LEU A 117 -12.48 10.22 -6.50
CA LEU A 117 -11.54 9.36 -7.21
C LEU A 117 -12.16 8.56 -8.37
N PRO A 118 -13.39 8.01 -8.27
CA PRO A 118 -14.01 7.31 -9.39
C PRO A 118 -14.28 8.20 -10.62
N SER A 119 -14.36 9.53 -10.46
CA SER A 119 -14.57 10.45 -11.58
C SER A 119 -13.44 10.48 -12.60
N TYR A 120 -12.26 9.98 -12.23
CA TYR A 120 -11.11 9.90 -13.13
C TYR A 120 -11.13 8.67 -14.03
N LEU A 121 -11.93 7.65 -13.70
CA LEU A 121 -12.06 6.46 -14.53
C LEU A 121 -12.79 6.77 -15.85
N THR A 122 -12.30 6.20 -16.93
CA THR A 122 -12.98 6.16 -18.23
C THR A 122 -13.57 4.77 -18.45
N THR A 123 -14.43 4.61 -19.44
CA THR A 123 -15.03 3.32 -19.80
C THR A 123 -14.02 2.22 -20.09
N ASP A 124 -12.83 2.60 -20.59
CA ASP A 124 -11.75 1.68 -20.92
C ASP A 124 -10.75 1.46 -19.78
N SER A 125 -10.89 2.18 -18.68
CA SER A 125 -10.00 2.08 -17.52
C SER A 125 -10.07 0.69 -16.91
N LYS A 126 -8.91 0.10 -16.69
CA LYS A 126 -8.76 -1.20 -16.02
C LYS A 126 -8.22 -1.08 -14.59
N THR A 127 -7.91 0.12 -14.17
CA THR A 127 -7.36 0.46 -12.85
C THR A 127 -8.43 0.29 -11.78
N GLN A 128 -8.08 -0.39 -10.70
CA GLN A 128 -8.93 -0.59 -9.54
C GLN A 128 -8.65 0.50 -8.50
N LEU A 129 -9.65 0.88 -7.73
CA LEU A 129 -9.56 1.99 -6.77
C LEU A 129 -9.70 1.50 -5.35
N VAL A 130 -8.68 1.80 -4.55
CA VAL A 130 -8.57 1.36 -3.16
C VAL A 130 -8.33 2.58 -2.26
N PRO A 131 -9.35 3.05 -1.55
CA PRO A 131 -9.18 4.12 -0.56
C PRO A 131 -8.47 3.59 0.69
N ILE A 132 -7.69 4.48 1.34
CA ILE A 132 -7.07 4.24 2.63
C ILE A 132 -7.83 5.06 3.67
N VAL A 133 -8.28 4.40 4.74
CA VAL A 133 -9.09 4.99 5.81
C VAL A 133 -8.54 4.65 7.18
N SER A 134 -8.90 5.43 8.19
CA SER A 134 -8.53 5.21 9.59
C SER A 134 -9.74 5.04 10.50
N SER A 135 -10.94 4.79 9.94
CA SER A 135 -12.16 4.54 10.71
C SER A 135 -13.26 3.91 9.87
N SER A 136 -14.19 3.21 10.53
CA SER A 136 -15.41 2.67 9.94
C SER A 136 -16.33 3.78 9.38
N ARG A 137 -16.36 4.95 10.03
CA ARG A 137 -17.08 6.14 9.54
C ARG A 137 -16.54 6.61 8.19
N ALA A 138 -15.23 6.68 8.02
CA ALA A 138 -14.60 7.07 6.76
C ALA A 138 -14.89 6.05 5.65
N ALA A 139 -14.79 4.75 5.96
CA ALA A 139 -15.14 3.68 5.03
C ALA A 139 -16.59 3.79 4.55
N ARG A 140 -17.54 3.98 5.48
CA ARG A 140 -18.96 4.17 5.17
C ARG A 140 -19.17 5.37 4.26
N LEU A 141 -18.60 6.53 4.61
CA LEU A 141 -18.75 7.77 3.82
C LEU A 141 -18.26 7.60 2.38
N ILE A 142 -17.13 6.93 2.19
CA ILE A 142 -16.60 6.65 0.84
C ILE A 142 -17.56 5.73 0.08
N CYS A 143 -18.00 4.62 0.67
CA CYS A 143 -18.95 3.71 0.01
C CYS A 143 -20.25 4.43 -0.38
N GLU A 144 -20.81 5.24 0.52
CA GLU A 144 -22.01 6.05 0.25
C GLU A 144 -21.80 7.04 -0.90
N LYS A 145 -20.73 7.83 -0.84
CA LYS A 145 -20.45 8.87 -1.84
C LYS A 145 -20.12 8.28 -3.20
N TRP A 146 -19.28 7.24 -3.24
CA TRP A 146 -18.93 6.61 -4.52
C TRP A 146 -20.12 5.91 -5.15
N SER A 147 -20.93 5.19 -4.36
CA SER A 147 -22.13 4.55 -4.85
C SER A 147 -23.17 5.57 -5.36
N ALA A 148 -23.44 6.63 -4.59
CA ALA A 148 -24.45 7.62 -4.96
C ALA A 148 -24.05 8.48 -6.17
N ASN A 149 -22.78 8.90 -6.25
CA ASN A 149 -22.34 9.86 -7.28
C ASN A 149 -21.84 9.18 -8.56
N TYR A 150 -21.31 7.95 -8.45
CA TYR A 150 -20.60 7.29 -9.57
C TYR A 150 -21.09 5.87 -9.86
N GLY A 151 -22.02 5.33 -9.05
CA GLY A 151 -22.43 3.92 -9.18
C GLY A 151 -21.27 2.94 -8.95
N TYR A 152 -20.26 3.34 -8.20
CA TYR A 152 -19.01 2.62 -7.99
C TYR A 152 -18.83 2.29 -6.50
N LEU A 153 -18.25 1.12 -6.20
CA LEU A 153 -17.84 0.75 -4.84
C LEU A 153 -16.33 0.51 -4.84
N PRO A 154 -15.64 0.73 -3.71
CA PRO A 154 -14.21 0.41 -3.61
C PRO A 154 -13.92 -1.05 -4.00
N ASP A 155 -12.84 -1.27 -4.75
CA ASP A 155 -12.37 -2.61 -5.12
C ASP A 155 -11.69 -3.34 -3.95
N ALA A 156 -11.20 -2.59 -2.98
CA ALA A 156 -10.79 -2.99 -1.63
C ALA A 156 -10.73 -1.72 -0.76
N ILE A 157 -10.58 -1.88 0.55
CA ILE A 157 -10.37 -0.77 1.50
C ILE A 157 -9.14 -1.09 2.34
N VAL A 158 -8.15 -0.20 2.38
CA VAL A 158 -7.04 -0.28 3.34
C VAL A 158 -7.45 0.44 4.62
N VAL A 159 -7.24 -0.22 5.76
CA VAL A 159 -7.46 0.34 7.09
C VAL A 159 -6.10 0.58 7.73
N GLU A 160 -5.76 1.83 7.91
CA GLU A 160 -4.54 2.22 8.64
C GLU A 160 -4.85 2.42 10.12
N GLY A 161 -4.13 1.67 10.96
CA GLY A 161 -4.12 1.85 12.40
C GLY A 161 -3.11 2.93 12.86
N PRO A 162 -3.11 3.29 14.16
CA PRO A 162 -2.25 4.35 14.70
C PRO A 162 -0.75 4.03 14.65
N LYS A 163 -0.37 2.77 14.41
CA LYS A 163 1.03 2.34 14.21
C LYS A 163 1.49 2.40 12.75
N ALA A 164 0.67 2.94 11.85
CA ALA A 164 1.08 3.17 10.46
C ALA A 164 2.11 4.32 10.38
N GLY A 165 2.95 4.28 9.36
CA GLY A 165 3.89 5.36 9.08
C GLY A 165 3.27 6.45 8.19
N GLY A 166 3.87 7.65 8.20
CA GLY A 166 3.46 8.76 7.32
C GLY A 166 2.37 9.65 7.93
N HIS A 167 1.37 10.04 7.13
CA HIS A 167 0.30 10.94 7.55
C HIS A 167 -0.81 10.15 8.26
N LEU A 168 -0.85 10.25 9.57
CA LEU A 168 -1.85 9.54 10.38
C LEU A 168 -3.19 10.28 10.41
N GLY A 169 -4.28 9.53 10.29
CA GLY A 169 -5.66 10.01 10.48
C GLY A 169 -6.10 10.07 11.95
N PHE A 170 -5.15 10.09 12.89
CA PHE A 170 -5.39 10.06 14.35
C PHE A 170 -4.84 11.30 15.02
N LYS A 171 -5.47 11.73 16.09
CA LYS A 171 -4.93 12.73 17.03
C LYS A 171 -3.92 12.07 17.97
N ASN A 172 -3.01 12.87 18.55
CA ASN A 172 -1.98 12.33 19.43
C ASN A 172 -2.52 11.49 20.60
N GLU A 173 -3.63 11.93 21.22
CA GLU A 173 -4.29 11.22 22.30
C GLU A 173 -4.93 9.88 21.87
N GLN A 174 -5.11 9.65 20.58
CA GLN A 174 -5.73 8.44 20.03
C GLN A 174 -4.68 7.36 19.68
N ILE A 175 -3.40 7.73 19.64
CA ILE A 175 -2.33 6.81 19.19
C ILE A 175 -2.16 5.63 20.13
N GLU A 176 -2.28 5.88 21.44
CA GLU A 176 -2.13 4.86 22.49
C GLU A 176 -3.47 4.34 23.02
N ASP A 177 -4.58 4.85 22.54
CA ASP A 177 -5.92 4.41 22.95
C ASP A 177 -6.31 3.14 22.22
N GLU A 178 -6.56 2.06 22.98
CA GLU A 178 -6.93 0.75 22.43
C GLU A 178 -8.17 0.77 21.52
N HIS A 179 -9.11 1.70 21.74
CA HIS A 179 -10.29 1.84 20.88
C HIS A 179 -9.96 2.21 19.43
N TYR A 180 -8.79 2.81 19.22
CA TYR A 180 -8.28 3.14 17.88
C TYR A 180 -7.27 2.11 17.37
N SER A 181 -7.03 1.03 18.11
CA SER A 181 -6.13 -0.04 17.67
C SER A 181 -6.62 -0.67 16.37
N LEU A 182 -5.69 -1.17 15.56
CA LEU A 182 -6.04 -1.83 14.31
C LEU A 182 -6.91 -3.08 14.56
N GLU A 183 -6.75 -3.72 15.71
CA GLU A 183 -7.55 -4.87 16.19
C GLU A 183 -9.03 -4.51 16.35
N HIS A 184 -9.36 -3.28 16.76
CA HIS A 184 -10.73 -2.79 16.85
C HIS A 184 -11.26 -2.27 15.51
N LEU A 185 -10.41 -1.57 14.75
CA LEU A 185 -10.81 -0.97 13.49
C LEU A 185 -11.14 -2.00 12.40
N ILE A 186 -10.39 -3.11 12.33
CA ILE A 186 -10.60 -4.11 11.27
C ILE A 186 -12.00 -4.73 11.31
N PRO A 187 -12.50 -5.29 12.44
CA PRO A 187 -13.86 -5.84 12.49
C PRO A 187 -14.93 -4.81 12.11
N GLU A 188 -14.82 -3.56 12.58
CA GLU A 188 -15.76 -2.50 12.26
C GLU A 188 -15.83 -2.19 10.76
N VAL A 189 -14.66 -2.07 10.11
CA VAL A 189 -14.61 -1.78 8.66
C VAL A 189 -15.05 -3.01 7.85
N VAL A 190 -14.76 -4.22 8.30
CA VAL A 190 -15.26 -5.46 7.67
C VAL A 190 -16.79 -5.50 7.69
N GLU A 191 -17.43 -5.09 8.79
CA GLU A 191 -18.89 -4.99 8.87
C GLU A 191 -19.45 -3.97 7.87
N VAL A 192 -18.84 -2.79 7.79
CA VAL A 192 -19.19 -1.78 6.79
C VAL A 192 -19.04 -2.35 5.38
N ALA A 193 -17.91 -2.95 5.06
CA ALA A 193 -17.61 -3.51 3.75
C ALA A 193 -18.63 -4.59 3.33
N ARG A 194 -19.05 -5.44 4.25
CA ARG A 194 -20.09 -6.47 4.03
C ARG A 194 -21.45 -5.86 3.73
N SER A 195 -21.82 -4.76 4.38
CA SER A 195 -23.12 -4.11 4.21
C SER A 195 -23.36 -3.55 2.80
N TYR A 196 -22.28 -3.21 2.07
CA TYR A 196 -22.38 -2.62 0.71
C TYR A 196 -22.25 -3.64 -0.42
N ALA A 197 -21.47 -4.67 -0.28
CA ALA A 197 -21.15 -5.59 -1.39
C ALA A 197 -21.83 -6.96 -1.28
N GLY A 198 -22.80 -7.14 -0.40
CA GLY A 198 -23.53 -8.39 -0.23
C GLY A 198 -22.61 -9.57 0.14
N ARG A 199 -22.85 -10.77 -0.45
CA ARG A 199 -22.14 -12.00 -0.07
C ARG A 199 -20.63 -11.99 -0.37
N LYS A 200 -20.17 -11.22 -1.39
CA LYS A 200 -18.73 -11.17 -1.75
C LYS A 200 -17.94 -10.22 -0.85
N GLY A 201 -18.58 -9.19 -0.30
CA GLY A 201 -17.95 -8.15 0.50
C GLY A 201 -16.92 -7.34 -0.31
N ILE A 202 -16.54 -6.16 0.19
CA ILE A 202 -15.37 -5.42 -0.27
C ILE A 202 -14.18 -5.95 0.53
N PRO A 203 -13.06 -6.40 -0.07
CA PRO A 203 -11.90 -6.85 0.67
C PRO A 203 -11.35 -5.74 1.57
N VAL A 204 -11.01 -6.09 2.81
CA VAL A 204 -10.40 -5.19 3.78
C VAL A 204 -8.94 -5.58 3.98
N ILE A 205 -8.05 -4.60 3.91
CA ILE A 205 -6.60 -4.77 4.00
C ILE A 205 -6.13 -4.07 5.28
N ALA A 206 -5.51 -4.81 6.18
CA ALA A 206 -4.99 -4.26 7.43
C ALA A 206 -3.62 -3.61 7.21
N ALA A 207 -3.38 -2.41 7.76
CA ALA A 207 -2.13 -1.68 7.61
C ALA A 207 -1.70 -0.98 8.91
N GLY A 208 -0.41 -1.00 9.21
CA GLY A 208 0.19 -0.32 10.36
C GLY A 208 0.62 -1.26 11.48
N GLY A 209 1.92 -1.29 11.75
CA GLY A 209 2.52 -2.11 12.81
C GLY A 209 2.55 -3.61 12.54
N ILE A 210 2.43 -4.04 11.29
CA ILE A 210 2.44 -5.44 10.86
C ILE A 210 3.84 -5.78 10.36
N ALA A 211 4.52 -6.75 10.99
CA ALA A 211 5.89 -7.10 10.65
C ALA A 211 6.17 -8.61 10.67
N THR A 212 5.32 -9.41 11.30
CA THR A 212 5.53 -10.85 11.49
C THR A 212 4.42 -11.67 10.87
N GLY A 213 4.68 -12.97 10.63
CA GLY A 213 3.64 -13.91 10.19
C GLY A 213 2.52 -14.07 11.22
N GLU A 214 2.83 -13.92 12.50
CA GLU A 214 1.85 -13.93 13.59
C GLU A 214 0.89 -12.73 13.51
N ASP A 215 1.43 -11.54 13.22
CA ASP A 215 0.61 -10.34 12.96
C ASP A 215 -0.33 -10.58 11.77
N ILE A 216 0.21 -11.13 10.68
CA ILE A 216 -0.59 -11.45 9.48
C ILE A 216 -1.74 -12.39 9.86
N ALA A 217 -1.44 -13.50 10.55
CA ALA A 217 -2.44 -14.49 10.96
C ALA A 217 -3.50 -13.86 11.86
N ARG A 218 -3.10 -12.99 12.79
CA ARG A 218 -4.00 -12.28 13.71
C ARG A 218 -4.99 -11.39 12.95
N PHE A 219 -4.52 -10.53 12.03
CA PHE A 219 -5.43 -9.65 11.29
C PHE A 219 -6.31 -10.40 10.28
N MET A 220 -5.80 -11.47 9.68
CA MET A 220 -6.62 -12.36 8.86
C MET A 220 -7.74 -13.03 9.68
N ALA A 221 -7.47 -13.44 10.92
CA ALA A 221 -8.48 -14.00 11.83
C ALA A 221 -9.55 -12.97 12.23
N LEU A 222 -9.22 -11.69 12.30
CA LEU A 222 -10.15 -10.59 12.54
C LEU A 222 -10.98 -10.20 11.30
N GLY A 223 -10.76 -10.86 10.16
CA GLY A 223 -11.56 -10.71 8.95
C GLY A 223 -10.90 -9.88 7.83
N ALA A 224 -9.65 -9.47 8.00
CA ALA A 224 -8.90 -8.88 6.89
C ALA A 224 -8.70 -9.90 5.76
N SER A 225 -8.74 -9.44 4.53
CA SER A 225 -8.45 -10.25 3.33
C SER A 225 -6.97 -10.28 2.99
N ALA A 226 -6.23 -9.27 3.44
CA ALA A 226 -4.80 -9.11 3.21
C ALA A 226 -4.20 -8.13 4.23
N VAL A 227 -2.87 -8.00 4.20
CA VAL A 227 -2.14 -7.01 4.99
C VAL A 227 -1.30 -6.11 4.09
N GLN A 228 -1.12 -4.85 4.51
CA GLN A 228 -0.18 -3.91 3.91
C GLN A 228 0.96 -3.66 4.87
N MET A 229 2.19 -3.85 4.40
CA MET A 229 3.41 -3.66 5.17
C MET A 229 4.36 -2.73 4.43
N GLY A 230 5.11 -1.92 5.16
CA GLY A 230 6.08 -0.98 4.60
C GLY A 230 7.50 -1.24 5.09
N SER A 231 7.78 -0.90 6.34
CA SER A 231 9.15 -0.83 6.90
C SER A 231 9.97 -2.12 6.75
N ILE A 232 9.32 -3.28 6.76
CA ILE A 232 9.99 -4.58 6.60
C ILE A 232 10.61 -4.78 5.22
N PHE A 233 10.11 -4.07 4.20
CA PHE A 233 10.66 -4.13 2.85
C PHE A 233 11.85 -3.17 2.63
N VAL A 234 12.07 -2.20 3.53
CA VAL A 234 13.13 -1.20 3.35
C VAL A 234 14.53 -1.81 3.35
N PRO A 235 14.87 -2.77 4.22
CA PRO A 235 16.21 -3.37 4.24
C PRO A 235 16.48 -4.38 3.11
N THR A 236 15.52 -4.66 2.24
CA THR A 236 15.70 -5.64 1.16
C THR A 236 16.61 -5.11 0.03
N GLU A 237 17.27 -6.02 -0.70
CA GLU A 237 18.09 -5.67 -1.87
C GLU A 237 17.29 -4.90 -2.90
N GLU A 238 16.04 -5.30 -3.14
CA GLU A 238 15.14 -4.79 -4.18
C GLU A 238 14.56 -3.40 -3.86
N CYS A 239 14.65 -2.96 -2.59
CA CYS A 239 14.22 -1.63 -2.22
C CYS A 239 15.06 -0.56 -2.92
N ASP A 240 14.40 0.45 -3.48
CA ASP A 240 15.03 1.50 -4.28
C ASP A 240 15.76 2.55 -3.43
N ALA A 241 15.63 2.50 -2.10
CA ALA A 241 16.31 3.42 -1.18
C ALA A 241 17.83 3.26 -1.23
N SER A 242 18.53 4.34 -0.89
CA SER A 242 20.00 4.30 -0.81
C SER A 242 20.48 3.28 0.23
N VAL A 243 21.62 2.66 -0.02
CA VAL A 243 22.24 1.69 0.90
C VAL A 243 22.40 2.26 2.31
N LYS A 244 22.80 3.53 2.42
CA LYS A 244 22.91 4.23 3.71
C LYS A 244 21.59 4.27 4.48
N PHE A 245 20.48 4.54 3.78
CA PHE A 245 19.16 4.56 4.39
C PHE A 245 18.71 3.16 4.83
N LYS A 246 18.94 2.14 3.99
CA LYS A 246 18.66 0.73 4.32
C LYS A 246 19.40 0.31 5.59
N HIS A 247 20.70 0.58 5.70
CA HIS A 247 21.51 0.26 6.89
C HIS A 247 20.99 0.96 8.16
N MET A 248 20.59 2.24 8.04
CA MET A 248 20.02 2.97 9.17
C MET A 248 18.72 2.31 9.66
N ILE A 249 17.82 1.95 8.75
CA ILE A 249 16.56 1.29 9.10
C ILE A 249 16.82 -0.12 9.68
N THR A 250 17.74 -0.89 9.12
CA THR A 250 18.13 -2.21 9.66
C THR A 250 18.62 -2.09 11.09
N SER A 251 19.47 -1.11 11.39
CA SER A 251 19.98 -0.87 12.74
C SER A 251 18.85 -0.49 13.72
N LEU A 252 17.88 0.32 13.29
CA LEU A 252 16.71 0.68 14.10
C LEU A 252 15.81 -0.53 14.35
N ILE A 253 15.49 -1.31 13.33
CA ILE A 253 14.67 -2.51 13.47
C ILE A 253 15.37 -3.51 14.40
N SER A 254 16.67 -3.73 14.24
CA SER A 254 17.44 -4.63 15.12
C SER A 254 17.47 -4.17 16.56
N SER A 255 17.49 -2.87 16.82
CA SER A 255 17.46 -2.31 18.18
C SER A 255 16.07 -2.37 18.82
N LEU A 256 15.01 -2.35 18.03
CA LEU A 256 13.62 -2.46 18.48
C LEU A 256 13.13 -3.91 18.58
N CYS A 257 13.66 -4.79 17.73
CA CYS A 257 13.38 -6.23 17.74
C CYS A 257 14.44 -6.98 18.57
N PHE A 258 14.47 -6.82 19.89
CA PHE A 258 15.18 -7.71 20.81
C PHE A 258 14.50 -9.09 20.93
N VAL A 259 13.67 -9.46 19.96
CA VAL A 259 13.00 -10.76 19.90
C VAL A 259 13.29 -11.41 18.55
N SER A 260 14.24 -12.34 18.58
CA SER A 260 14.40 -13.45 17.62
C SER A 260 14.70 -13.12 16.16
N LEU A 261 15.79 -12.38 15.89
CA LEU A 261 16.56 -12.53 14.65
C LEU A 261 17.86 -13.31 14.88
N SER A 262 17.82 -14.31 15.75
CA SER A 262 18.96 -15.17 16.07
C SER A 262 19.38 -16.12 14.92
N SER A 263 18.84 -15.96 13.73
CA SER A 263 19.23 -16.71 12.53
C SER A 263 19.75 -15.87 11.36
N ILE A 264 19.88 -14.55 11.53
CA ILE A 264 20.61 -13.73 10.56
C ILE A 264 22.06 -13.73 11.01
N SER A 265 22.91 -14.52 10.32
CA SER A 265 24.35 -14.55 10.58
C SER A 265 24.93 -13.13 10.46
N GLN A 266 25.79 -12.76 11.42
CA GLN A 266 26.54 -11.50 11.38
C GLN A 266 27.35 -11.45 10.06
N GLY A 267 26.86 -10.71 9.08
CA GLY A 267 27.55 -10.52 7.81
C GLY A 267 26.67 -10.35 6.58
N GLU A 268 25.42 -10.81 6.60
CA GLU A 268 24.50 -10.60 5.48
C GLU A 268 23.46 -9.53 5.85
N THR A 269 23.74 -8.31 5.44
CA THR A 269 22.83 -7.15 5.65
C THR A 269 21.70 -7.06 4.62
N ASP A 270 21.72 -7.91 3.61
CA ASP A 270 20.76 -7.88 2.51
C ASP A 270 19.80 -9.07 2.59
N VAL A 271 18.58 -8.79 3.03
CA VAL A 271 17.48 -9.76 3.11
C VAL A 271 16.66 -9.68 1.83
N ARG A 272 16.58 -10.76 1.08
CA ARG A 272 15.75 -10.82 -0.14
C ARG A 272 14.27 -10.93 0.20
N ILE A 273 13.41 -10.34 -0.60
CA ILE A 273 11.95 -10.45 -0.50
C ILE A 273 11.51 -11.92 -0.46
N LEU A 274 12.11 -12.78 -1.24
CA LEU A 274 11.88 -14.23 -1.23
C LEU A 274 12.00 -14.84 0.15
N TYR A 275 12.99 -14.44 0.95
CA TYR A 275 13.17 -14.96 2.30
C TYR A 275 12.06 -14.48 3.23
N LEU A 276 11.72 -13.18 3.20
CA LEU A 276 10.65 -12.62 4.02
C LEU A 276 9.30 -13.28 3.72
N LEU A 277 9.00 -13.50 2.45
CA LEU A 277 7.74 -14.12 2.01
C LEU A 277 7.72 -15.64 2.23
N SER A 278 8.87 -16.32 2.13
CA SER A 278 8.97 -17.77 2.39
C SER A 278 8.80 -18.11 3.87
N VAL A 279 9.25 -17.26 4.78
CA VAL A 279 9.08 -17.46 6.23
C VAL A 279 7.61 -17.26 6.63
N SER A 280 6.90 -16.31 6.01
CA SER A 280 5.47 -16.10 6.25
C SER A 280 4.58 -17.22 5.68
N GLY A 281 5.07 -18.01 4.74
CA GLY A 281 4.33 -19.12 4.11
C GLY A 281 4.46 -20.48 4.79
N LYS A 282 5.23 -20.59 5.88
CA LYS A 282 5.45 -21.86 6.62
C LYS A 282 4.55 -22.05 7.85
N MET A 283 3.40 -21.37 7.92
CA MET A 283 2.39 -21.64 8.92
C MET A 283 1.13 -22.26 8.30
#